data_c1c8319e731b2ef2c034bb74240807bc
#
_entry.id   c1c8319e731b2ef2c034bb74240807bc
#
_cell.length_a   1.000
_cell.length_b   1.000
_cell.length_c   1.000
_cell.angle_alpha   90.00
_cell.angle_beta   90.00
_cell.angle_gamma   90.00
#
_symmetry.space_group_name_H-M   'P 1'
#
loop_
_entity.id
_entity.type
_entity.pdbx_description
1 polymer ?
#
loop_
_entity_poly.entity_id
_entity_poly.type
_entity_poly.pdbx_seq_one_letter_code
_entity_poly.pdbx_strand_id
1 'polypeptide(L)'
;MKQRNVVRTIYLYVVTVVGIVMALTGLIGAITSVLNTYVFRLITSDSMQNELASLLTFASAVAVGVPVWLYHWGIIQETRQHAPAFATTGPAETSETITATPTPQPEVRRDLIRRLYIYLLSAIGLFIVMFNLVNIAPSIYRAFFMSLDPMMSPVKPDDVSRVSPINTYSIQSLIRNIVAILVGTPVWLYHWHLGQREHRDLLGD
;
A
#
# COMPACT_ATOMS: atom_id res chain seq x y z
N MET A 1 -5.20 24.09 -25.31
CA MET A 1 -4.00 23.37 -24.82
C MET A 1 -4.00 23.05 -23.30
N LYS A 2 -4.74 23.78 -22.46
CA LYS A 2 -4.74 23.67 -20.98
C LYS A 2 -5.31 22.33 -20.45
N GLN A 3 -6.29 21.73 -21.10
CA GLN A 3 -6.98 20.50 -20.67
C GLN A 3 -6.09 19.24 -20.79
N ARG A 4 -5.22 19.19 -21.79
CA ARG A 4 -4.34 18.06 -22.08
C ARG A 4 -3.32 17.78 -20.95
N ASN A 5 -2.87 18.82 -20.24
CA ASN A 5 -1.91 18.71 -19.14
C ASN A 5 -2.55 18.13 -17.87
N VAL A 6 -3.84 18.39 -17.60
CA VAL A 6 -4.54 17.87 -16.43
C VAL A 6 -4.77 16.37 -16.55
N VAL A 7 -5.22 15.91 -17.72
CA VAL A 7 -5.44 14.48 -17.97
C VAL A 7 -4.13 13.69 -17.82
N ARG A 8 -3.03 14.19 -18.38
CA ARG A 8 -1.72 13.58 -18.21
C ARG A 8 -1.30 13.50 -16.74
N THR A 9 -1.52 14.56 -15.97
CA THR A 9 -1.18 14.59 -14.55
C THR A 9 -1.99 13.55 -13.77
N ILE A 10 -3.30 13.50 -13.96
CA ILE A 10 -4.18 12.51 -13.31
C ILE A 10 -3.71 11.08 -13.67
N TYR A 11 -3.46 10.82 -14.95
CA TYR A 11 -2.95 9.53 -15.40
C TYR A 11 -1.68 9.10 -14.65
N LEU A 12 -0.68 10.00 -14.55
CA LEU A 12 0.57 9.70 -13.85
C LEU A 12 0.34 9.32 -12.39
N TYR A 13 -0.50 10.04 -11.67
CA TYR A 13 -0.80 9.72 -10.27
C TYR A 13 -1.59 8.41 -10.12
N VAL A 14 -2.56 8.15 -10.99
CA VAL A 14 -3.33 6.90 -10.96
C VAL A 14 -2.41 5.70 -11.21
N VAL A 15 -1.55 5.75 -12.22
CA VAL A 15 -0.62 4.66 -12.52
C VAL A 15 0.39 4.46 -11.39
N THR A 16 0.84 5.55 -10.77
CA THR A 16 1.73 5.48 -9.59
C THR A 16 1.04 4.77 -8.41
N VAL A 17 -0.24 5.09 -8.14
CA VAL A 17 -1.02 4.40 -7.08
C VAL A 17 -1.19 2.92 -7.40
N VAL A 18 -1.54 2.57 -8.63
CA VAL A 18 -1.68 1.17 -9.06
C VAL A 18 -0.36 0.42 -8.90
N GLY A 19 0.75 1.03 -9.33
CA GLY A 19 2.09 0.44 -9.19
C GLY A 19 2.47 0.16 -7.74
N ILE A 20 2.24 1.11 -6.83
CA ILE A 20 2.57 0.92 -5.41
C ILE A 20 1.66 -0.10 -4.74
N VAL A 21 0.36 -0.11 -5.04
CA VAL A 21 -0.58 -1.11 -4.50
C VAL A 21 -0.19 -2.52 -4.96
N MET A 22 0.16 -2.67 -6.24
CA MET A 22 0.65 -3.94 -6.81
C MET A 22 1.95 -4.38 -6.14
N ALA A 23 2.90 -3.46 -5.94
CA ALA A 23 4.17 -3.73 -5.24
C ALA A 23 3.93 -4.14 -3.78
N LEU A 24 3.06 -3.45 -3.04
CA LEU A 24 2.74 -3.77 -1.65
C LEU A 24 2.06 -5.13 -1.52
N THR A 25 1.06 -5.42 -2.36
CA THR A 25 0.37 -6.70 -2.37
C THR A 25 1.34 -7.84 -2.69
N GLY A 26 2.20 -7.64 -3.69
CA GLY A 26 3.24 -8.59 -4.05
C GLY A 26 4.25 -8.81 -2.92
N LEU A 27 4.71 -7.73 -2.25
CA LEU A 27 5.66 -7.81 -1.14
C LEU A 27 5.07 -8.58 0.05
N ILE A 28 3.85 -8.23 0.46
CA ILE A 28 3.14 -8.93 1.55
C ILE A 28 3.00 -10.42 1.21
N GLY A 29 2.56 -10.74 -0.01
CA GLY A 29 2.39 -12.10 -0.47
C GLY A 29 3.70 -12.88 -0.53
N ALA A 30 4.77 -12.30 -1.08
CA ALA A 30 6.09 -12.92 -1.17
C ALA A 30 6.68 -13.24 0.22
N ILE A 31 6.66 -12.26 1.14
CA ILE A 31 7.12 -12.47 2.52
C ILE A 31 6.28 -13.56 3.21
N THR A 32 4.97 -13.52 3.04
CA THR A 32 4.05 -14.53 3.61
C THR A 32 4.36 -15.92 3.07
N SER A 33 4.56 -16.09 1.75
CA SER A 33 4.90 -17.38 1.15
C SER A 33 6.24 -17.92 1.66
N VAL A 34 7.24 -17.06 1.80
CA VAL A 34 8.53 -17.44 2.37
C VAL A 34 8.37 -17.92 3.83
N LEU A 35 7.69 -17.14 4.66
CA LEU A 35 7.47 -17.49 6.07
C LEU A 35 6.65 -18.77 6.20
N ASN A 36 5.61 -18.94 5.40
CA ASN A 36 4.82 -20.16 5.38
C ASN A 36 5.70 -21.38 5.03
N THR A 37 6.51 -21.27 3.98
CA THR A 37 7.43 -22.35 3.60
C THR A 37 8.34 -22.75 4.77
N TYR A 38 8.92 -21.79 5.50
CA TYR A 38 9.78 -22.08 6.65
C TYR A 38 9.00 -22.65 7.82
N VAL A 39 7.88 -22.06 8.21
CA VAL A 39 7.06 -22.49 9.36
C VAL A 39 6.46 -23.87 9.10
N PHE A 40 5.91 -24.12 7.89
CA PHE A 40 5.27 -25.39 7.57
C PHE A 40 6.26 -26.51 7.30
N ARG A 41 7.46 -26.22 6.80
CA ARG A 41 8.53 -27.22 6.69
C ARG A 41 8.91 -27.82 8.06
N LEU A 42 8.70 -27.06 9.13
CA LEU A 42 8.94 -27.52 10.50
C LEU A 42 7.77 -28.35 11.07
N ILE A 43 6.56 -28.20 10.50
CA ILE A 43 5.32 -28.78 11.05
C ILE A 43 4.78 -29.90 10.15
N THR A 44 4.90 -29.77 8.83
CA THR A 44 4.36 -30.75 7.86
C THR A 44 5.30 -30.92 6.68
N SER A 45 5.44 -32.17 6.20
CA SER A 45 6.26 -32.51 5.02
C SER A 45 5.59 -32.21 3.68
N ASP A 46 4.43 -31.53 3.66
CA ASP A 46 3.56 -31.43 2.49
C ASP A 46 3.64 -30.08 1.78
N SER A 47 3.61 -30.15 0.45
CA SER A 47 3.31 -29.08 -0.55
C SER A 47 4.28 -27.89 -0.74
N MET A 48 5.56 -28.14 -0.89
CA MET A 48 6.56 -27.13 -1.34
C MET A 48 6.21 -26.51 -2.72
N GLN A 49 5.53 -27.27 -3.59
CA GLN A 49 5.23 -26.82 -4.97
C GLN A 49 4.22 -25.68 -5.01
N ASN A 50 3.17 -25.70 -4.19
CA ASN A 50 2.14 -24.66 -4.17
C ASN A 50 2.66 -23.34 -3.60
N GLU A 51 3.52 -23.42 -2.57
CA GLU A 51 4.14 -22.23 -1.98
C GLU A 51 5.15 -21.58 -2.93
N LEU A 52 5.91 -22.39 -3.70
CA LEU A 52 6.82 -21.87 -4.71
C LEU A 52 6.07 -21.16 -5.84
N ALA A 53 4.95 -21.71 -6.32
CA ALA A 53 4.10 -21.06 -7.32
C ALA A 53 3.52 -19.74 -6.81
N SER A 54 3.08 -19.71 -5.55
CA SER A 54 2.61 -18.48 -4.89
C SER A 54 3.72 -17.44 -4.78
N LEU A 55 4.91 -17.85 -4.34
CA LEU A 55 6.08 -16.97 -4.25
C LEU A 55 6.43 -16.36 -5.60
N LEU A 56 6.48 -17.14 -6.68
CA LEU A 56 6.75 -16.67 -8.03
C LEU A 56 5.70 -15.66 -8.50
N THR A 57 4.42 -15.93 -8.22
CA THR A 57 3.33 -15.00 -8.56
C THR A 57 3.48 -13.65 -7.85
N PHE A 58 3.73 -13.67 -6.56
CA PHE A 58 3.91 -12.45 -5.77
C PHE A 58 5.22 -11.72 -6.12
N ALA A 59 6.31 -12.45 -6.36
CA ALA A 59 7.57 -11.88 -6.83
C ALA A 59 7.40 -11.19 -8.19
N SER A 60 6.60 -11.75 -9.10
CA SER A 60 6.27 -11.12 -10.39
C SER A 60 5.50 -9.82 -10.20
N ALA A 61 4.57 -9.77 -9.24
CA ALA A 61 3.85 -8.54 -8.91
C ALA A 61 4.79 -7.44 -8.38
N VAL A 62 5.78 -7.79 -7.55
CA VAL A 62 6.84 -6.86 -7.10
C VAL A 62 7.70 -6.41 -8.28
N ALA A 63 8.14 -7.36 -9.11
CA ALA A 63 9.01 -7.10 -10.26
C ALA A 63 8.38 -6.16 -11.30
N VAL A 64 7.06 -6.14 -11.42
CA VAL A 64 6.34 -5.22 -12.29
C VAL A 64 5.93 -3.95 -11.54
N GLY A 65 5.38 -4.09 -10.33
CA GLY A 65 4.83 -2.97 -9.56
C GLY A 65 5.87 -1.93 -9.15
N VAL A 66 7.06 -2.37 -8.71
CA VAL A 66 8.14 -1.48 -8.27
C VAL A 66 8.68 -0.63 -9.43
N PRO A 67 9.08 -1.17 -10.60
CA PRO A 67 9.52 -0.35 -11.72
C PRO A 67 8.44 0.61 -12.23
N VAL A 68 7.19 0.16 -12.32
CA VAL A 68 6.06 1.03 -12.73
C VAL A 68 5.91 2.19 -11.76
N TRP A 69 5.91 1.93 -10.46
CA TRP A 69 5.84 2.98 -9.44
C TRP A 69 7.03 3.94 -9.52
N LEU A 70 8.26 3.44 -9.52
CA LEU A 70 9.47 4.27 -9.52
C LEU A 70 9.59 5.13 -10.78
N TYR A 71 9.29 4.57 -11.95
CA TYR A 71 9.32 5.29 -13.23
C TYR A 71 8.34 6.47 -13.23
N HIS A 72 7.08 6.23 -12.87
CA HIS A 72 6.07 7.28 -12.87
C HIS A 72 6.29 8.30 -11.75
N TRP A 73 6.79 7.85 -10.61
CA TRP A 73 7.20 8.74 -9.53
C TRP A 73 8.37 9.64 -9.95
N GLY A 74 9.36 9.11 -10.65
CA GLY A 74 10.46 9.89 -11.21
C GLY A 74 9.98 11.02 -12.13
N ILE A 75 9.06 10.72 -13.07
CA ILE A 75 8.45 11.72 -13.95
C ILE A 75 7.72 12.82 -13.16
N ILE A 76 7.00 12.44 -12.10
CA ILE A 76 6.30 13.41 -11.22
C ILE A 76 7.32 14.34 -10.54
N GLN A 77 8.45 13.81 -10.06
CA GLN A 77 9.51 14.58 -9.42
C GLN A 77 10.20 15.53 -10.40
N GLU A 78 10.57 15.06 -11.58
CA GLU A 78 11.22 15.85 -12.61
C GLU A 78 10.35 17.04 -13.07
N THR A 79 9.06 16.80 -13.26
CA THR A 79 8.11 17.85 -13.64
C THR A 79 8.03 18.98 -12.59
N ARG A 80 8.43 18.73 -11.34
CA ARG A 80 8.46 19.72 -10.25
C ARG A 80 9.72 20.57 -10.29
N GLN A 81 10.88 19.98 -10.58
CA GLN A 81 12.16 20.70 -10.60
C GLN A 81 12.23 21.71 -11.76
N HIS A 82 11.49 21.43 -12.84
CA HIS A 82 11.44 22.32 -14.01
C HIS A 82 10.27 23.33 -13.98
N ALA A 83 9.50 23.39 -12.90
CA ALA A 83 8.56 24.49 -12.72
C ALA A 83 9.35 25.78 -12.49
N PRO A 84 9.31 26.77 -13.41
CA PRO A 84 10.12 27.97 -13.27
C PRO A 84 9.72 28.66 -11.96
N ALA A 85 10.73 29.04 -11.17
CA ALA A 85 10.60 29.95 -10.04
C ALA A 85 10.28 31.37 -10.58
N PHE A 86 9.16 31.49 -11.30
CA PHE A 86 8.67 32.80 -11.73
C PHE A 86 7.88 33.40 -10.58
N ALA A 87 8.41 34.51 -10.16
CA ALA A 87 7.71 35.58 -9.41
C ALA A 87 8.18 35.80 -7.97
N THR A 88 9.46 36.13 -7.80
CA THR A 88 9.83 36.97 -6.64
C THR A 88 10.86 38.05 -6.96
N THR A 89 11.00 38.49 -8.22
CA THR A 89 11.81 39.69 -8.55
C THR A 89 11.18 40.43 -9.73
N GLY A 90 10.07 41.12 -9.47
CA GLY A 90 9.63 42.21 -10.30
C GLY A 90 9.51 43.44 -9.42
N PRO A 91 10.15 44.57 -9.76
CA PRO A 91 9.91 45.83 -9.05
C PRO A 91 8.45 46.24 -9.24
N ALA A 92 7.88 46.79 -8.18
CA ALA A 92 6.53 47.31 -8.16
C ALA A 92 6.39 48.41 -9.22
N GLU A 93 5.81 48.09 -10.36
CA GLU A 93 5.34 49.11 -11.31
C GLU A 93 3.82 49.01 -11.48
N THR A 94 3.22 50.07 -11.00
CA THR A 94 2.03 50.79 -11.44
C THR A 94 0.73 50.03 -11.69
N SER A 95 -0.22 50.33 -10.84
CA SER A 95 -1.65 50.11 -10.93
C SER A 95 -2.21 50.32 -12.35
N GLU A 96 -2.68 49.24 -12.96
CA GLU A 96 -3.85 49.32 -13.85
C GLU A 96 -4.87 48.28 -13.41
N THR A 97 -6.04 48.81 -13.02
CA THR A 97 -7.21 48.07 -12.56
C THR A 97 -7.80 47.26 -13.72
N ILE A 98 -7.33 46.05 -13.90
CA ILE A 98 -8.01 45.06 -14.75
C ILE A 98 -8.76 44.11 -13.83
N THR A 99 -10.08 44.24 -13.83
CA THR A 99 -11.03 43.29 -13.22
C THR A 99 -10.97 41.98 -13.96
N ALA A 100 -9.89 41.20 -13.75
CA ALA A 100 -9.77 39.85 -14.26
C ALA A 100 -10.34 38.90 -13.20
N THR A 101 -11.43 38.26 -13.52
CA THR A 101 -11.98 37.11 -12.79
C THR A 101 -10.84 36.12 -12.49
N PRO A 102 -10.57 35.77 -11.22
CA PRO A 102 -9.44 34.91 -10.88
C PRO A 102 -9.71 33.51 -11.42
N THR A 103 -9.20 33.22 -12.59
CA THR A 103 -9.13 31.86 -13.10
C THR A 103 -8.17 31.08 -12.17
N PRO A 104 -8.59 29.94 -11.57
CA PRO A 104 -7.74 29.15 -10.68
C PRO A 104 -6.41 28.86 -11.38
N GLN A 105 -5.33 29.32 -10.79
CA GLN A 105 -4.01 29.19 -11.38
C GLN A 105 -3.66 27.67 -11.51
N PRO A 106 -2.99 27.25 -12.57
CA PRO A 106 -2.66 25.82 -12.80
C PRO A 106 -1.82 25.22 -11.68
N GLU A 107 -1.11 26.02 -10.90
CA GLU A 107 -0.32 25.62 -9.73
C GLU A 107 -1.19 25.11 -8.59
N VAL A 108 -2.26 25.83 -8.23
CA VAL A 108 -3.19 25.43 -7.16
C VAL A 108 -3.80 24.06 -7.42
N ARG A 109 -4.12 23.75 -8.68
CA ARG A 109 -4.70 22.46 -9.06
C ARG A 109 -3.70 21.32 -8.97
N ARG A 110 -2.41 21.55 -9.29
CA ARG A 110 -1.35 20.53 -9.17
C ARG A 110 -1.09 20.19 -7.72
N ASP A 111 -1.05 21.17 -6.84
CA ASP A 111 -0.85 20.95 -5.41
C ASP A 111 -2.01 20.17 -4.78
N LEU A 112 -3.23 20.41 -5.22
CA LEU A 112 -4.41 19.68 -4.77
C LEU A 112 -4.34 18.19 -5.16
N ILE A 113 -3.97 17.87 -6.41
CA ILE A 113 -3.84 16.49 -6.89
C ILE A 113 -2.74 15.74 -6.08
N ARG A 114 -1.63 16.41 -5.81
CA ARG A 114 -0.54 15.84 -5.01
C ARG A 114 -0.99 15.53 -3.58
N ARG A 115 -1.66 16.45 -2.92
CA ARG A 115 -2.20 16.25 -1.58
C ARG A 115 -3.17 15.08 -1.57
N LEU A 116 -4.08 15.04 -2.54
CA LEU A 116 -5.00 13.92 -2.70
C LEU A 116 -4.25 12.58 -2.80
N TYR A 117 -3.16 12.53 -3.58
CA TYR A 117 -2.32 11.33 -3.70
C TYR A 117 -1.71 10.92 -2.35
N ILE A 118 -1.13 11.86 -1.60
CA ILE A 118 -0.50 11.58 -0.30
C ILE A 118 -1.55 11.07 0.70
N TYR A 119 -2.71 11.72 0.80
CA TYR A 119 -3.78 11.27 1.68
C TYR A 119 -4.36 9.94 1.24
N LEU A 120 -4.48 9.68 -0.07
CA LEU A 120 -4.95 8.41 -0.60
C LEU A 120 -4.00 7.26 -0.21
N LEU A 121 -2.69 7.44 -0.36
CA LEU A 121 -1.71 6.42 0.04
C LEU A 121 -1.67 6.22 1.56
N SER A 122 -1.80 7.30 2.34
CA SER A 122 -1.95 7.20 3.79
C SER A 122 -3.20 6.40 4.16
N ALA A 123 -4.33 6.67 3.52
CA ALA A 123 -5.58 5.94 3.76
C ALA A 123 -5.47 4.45 3.37
N ILE A 124 -4.83 4.13 2.24
CA ILE A 124 -4.57 2.75 1.82
C ILE A 124 -3.71 2.03 2.86
N GLY A 125 -2.60 2.63 3.31
CA GLY A 125 -1.74 2.05 4.33
C GLY A 125 -2.46 1.83 5.65
N LEU A 126 -3.24 2.80 6.11
CA LEU A 126 -4.08 2.69 7.31
C LEU A 126 -5.12 1.58 7.17
N PHE A 127 -5.79 1.50 6.02
CA PHE A 127 -6.78 0.46 5.75
C PHE A 127 -6.16 -0.95 5.82
N ILE A 128 -4.97 -1.13 5.24
CA ILE A 128 -4.23 -2.40 5.33
C ILE A 128 -3.99 -2.75 6.81
N VAL A 129 -3.48 -1.81 7.61
CA VAL A 129 -3.20 -2.03 9.04
C VAL A 129 -4.46 -2.37 9.81
N MET A 130 -5.51 -1.55 9.70
CA MET A 130 -6.76 -1.72 10.44
C MET A 130 -7.47 -3.03 10.09
N PHE A 131 -7.58 -3.34 8.80
CA PHE A 131 -8.22 -4.57 8.33
C PHE A 131 -7.51 -5.82 8.86
N ASN A 132 -6.19 -5.85 8.80
CA ASN A 132 -5.42 -7.00 9.27
C ASN A 132 -5.39 -7.08 10.80
N LEU A 133 -5.38 -5.95 11.51
CA LEU A 133 -5.45 -5.91 12.97
C LEU A 133 -6.76 -6.54 13.49
N VAL A 134 -7.89 -6.19 12.87
CA VAL A 134 -9.21 -6.79 13.23
C VAL A 134 -9.22 -8.30 12.99
N ASN A 135 -8.50 -8.80 11.98
CA ASN A 135 -8.45 -10.23 11.66
C ASN A 135 -7.45 -11.04 12.51
N ILE A 136 -6.60 -10.40 13.31
CA ILE A 136 -5.64 -11.12 14.19
C ILE A 136 -6.38 -11.94 15.25
N ALA A 137 -7.30 -11.35 15.99
CA ALA A 137 -7.99 -12.02 17.10
C ALA A 137 -8.76 -13.28 16.64
N PRO A 138 -9.58 -13.23 15.58
CA PRO A 138 -10.20 -14.45 15.04
C PRO A 138 -9.19 -15.49 14.55
N SER A 139 -8.06 -15.05 13.98
CA SER A 139 -7.02 -15.97 13.50
C SER A 139 -6.35 -16.70 14.65
N ILE A 140 -6.03 -16.00 15.75
CA ILE A 140 -5.49 -16.59 16.99
C ILE A 140 -6.51 -17.58 17.57
N TYR A 141 -7.76 -17.16 17.71
CA TYR A 141 -8.80 -18.03 18.27
C TYR A 141 -8.94 -19.34 17.47
N ARG A 142 -9.01 -19.27 16.16
CA ARG A 142 -9.11 -20.45 15.29
C ARG A 142 -7.84 -21.30 15.30
N ALA A 143 -6.66 -20.68 15.38
CA ALA A 143 -5.38 -21.41 15.37
C ALA A 143 -5.19 -22.26 16.63
N PHE A 144 -5.57 -21.73 17.80
CA PHE A 144 -5.23 -22.34 19.07
C PHE A 144 -6.41 -22.94 19.83
N PHE A 145 -7.62 -22.41 19.68
CA PHE A 145 -8.77 -22.84 20.47
C PHE A 145 -9.72 -23.75 19.70
N MET A 146 -9.98 -23.50 18.42
CA MET A 146 -10.88 -24.39 17.64
C MET A 146 -10.28 -25.75 17.35
N SER A 147 -8.94 -25.89 17.37
CA SER A 147 -8.27 -27.19 17.21
C SER A 147 -8.42 -28.09 18.43
N LEU A 148 -8.85 -27.57 19.56
CA LEU A 148 -9.00 -28.31 20.83
C LEU A 148 -10.44 -28.82 21.04
N ASP A 149 -11.38 -28.47 20.17
CA ASP A 149 -12.77 -28.89 20.32
C ASP A 149 -13.06 -30.15 19.49
N PRO A 150 -13.07 -31.35 20.10
CA PRO A 150 -13.31 -32.62 19.41
C PRO A 150 -14.75 -32.74 18.88
N MET A 151 -15.69 -31.92 19.34
CA MET A 151 -17.08 -31.95 18.90
C MET A 151 -17.33 -31.26 17.55
N MET A 152 -16.42 -30.40 17.09
CA MET A 152 -16.59 -29.69 15.82
C MET A 152 -15.92 -30.34 14.62
N SER A 153 -15.12 -31.38 14.82
CA SER A 153 -14.52 -32.15 13.72
C SER A 153 -15.31 -33.47 13.52
N PRO A 154 -16.10 -33.62 12.47
CA PRO A 154 -16.66 -34.92 12.09
C PRO A 154 -15.56 -35.78 11.45
N VAL A 155 -14.48 -36.04 12.20
CA VAL A 155 -13.41 -36.93 11.77
C VAL A 155 -13.87 -38.37 11.96
N LYS A 156 -13.88 -39.12 10.86
CA LYS A 156 -14.12 -40.58 10.95
C LYS A 156 -13.07 -41.20 11.86
N PRO A 157 -13.47 -42.19 12.71
CA PRO A 157 -12.56 -42.83 13.68
C PRO A 157 -11.27 -43.39 13.06
N ASP A 158 -11.29 -43.72 11.78
CA ASP A 158 -10.16 -44.30 11.05
C ASP A 158 -9.10 -43.30 10.58
N ASP A 159 -9.35 -41.98 10.72
CA ASP A 159 -8.51 -40.89 10.20
C ASP A 159 -7.81 -40.09 11.33
N VAL A 160 -7.82 -40.60 12.55
CA VAL A 160 -7.25 -39.92 13.74
C VAL A 160 -5.76 -39.59 13.58
N SER A 161 -5.04 -40.31 12.72
CA SER A 161 -3.62 -40.05 12.45
C SER A 161 -3.36 -38.75 11.61
N ARG A 162 -4.40 -38.14 11.05
CA ARG A 162 -4.26 -36.94 10.20
C ARG A 162 -4.73 -35.63 10.87
N VAL A 163 -5.23 -35.70 12.09
CA VAL A 163 -5.66 -34.50 12.80
C VAL A 163 -4.41 -33.78 13.30
N SER A 164 -3.93 -32.82 12.54
CA SER A 164 -2.97 -31.86 13.07
C SER A 164 -3.62 -31.10 14.21
N PRO A 165 -3.06 -31.08 15.42
CA PRO A 165 -3.61 -30.38 16.59
C PRO A 165 -3.65 -28.87 16.38
N ILE A 166 -3.11 -28.38 15.28
CA ILE A 166 -3.01 -26.95 14.94
C ILE A 166 -3.65 -26.73 13.57
N ASN A 167 -4.60 -25.79 13.52
CA ASN A 167 -5.24 -25.40 12.26
C ASN A 167 -4.28 -24.62 11.37
N THR A 168 -3.69 -25.31 10.40
CA THR A 168 -2.68 -24.81 9.46
C THR A 168 -3.13 -23.55 8.72
N TYR A 169 -4.38 -23.51 8.26
CA TYR A 169 -4.93 -22.34 7.55
C TYR A 169 -5.04 -21.09 8.44
N SER A 170 -5.33 -21.30 9.72
CA SER A 170 -5.42 -20.18 10.68
C SER A 170 -4.05 -19.60 11.00
N ILE A 171 -3.01 -20.44 11.05
CA ILE A 171 -1.62 -19.97 11.21
C ILE A 171 -1.17 -19.20 9.96
N GLN A 172 -1.45 -19.70 8.76
CA GLN A 172 -1.16 -18.98 7.52
C GLN A 172 -1.84 -17.60 7.50
N SER A 173 -3.11 -17.54 7.91
CA SER A 173 -3.85 -16.29 8.03
C SER A 173 -3.22 -15.35 9.06
N LEU A 174 -2.78 -15.86 10.20
CA LEU A 174 -2.11 -15.09 11.25
C LEU A 174 -0.79 -14.50 10.74
N ILE A 175 0.05 -15.32 10.10
CA ILE A 175 1.31 -14.87 9.48
C ILE A 175 1.04 -13.76 8.48
N ARG A 176 0.09 -13.94 7.57
CA ARG A 176 -0.27 -12.93 6.57
C ARG A 176 -0.73 -11.62 7.20
N ASN A 177 -1.58 -11.68 8.24
CA ASN A 177 -2.07 -10.48 8.92
C ASN A 177 -0.92 -9.72 9.61
N ILE A 178 0.00 -10.42 10.25
CA ILE A 178 1.18 -9.81 10.89
C ILE A 178 2.08 -9.16 9.83
N VAL A 179 2.39 -9.87 8.75
CA VAL A 179 3.22 -9.32 7.65
C VAL A 179 2.58 -8.08 7.03
N ALA A 180 1.26 -8.12 6.79
CA ALA A 180 0.54 -6.97 6.23
C ALA A 180 0.59 -5.74 7.14
N ILE A 181 0.49 -5.92 8.46
CA ILE A 181 0.66 -4.83 9.43
C ILE A 181 2.09 -4.30 9.42
N LEU A 182 3.09 -5.16 9.42
CA LEU A 182 4.50 -4.76 9.40
C LEU A 182 4.87 -3.99 8.12
N VAL A 183 4.31 -4.35 6.98
CA VAL A 183 4.53 -3.65 5.70
C VAL A 183 3.66 -2.39 5.59
N GLY A 184 2.40 -2.46 6.00
CA GLY A 184 1.44 -1.35 5.89
C GLY A 184 1.75 -0.18 6.82
N THR A 185 2.26 -0.46 8.03
CA THR A 185 2.54 0.57 9.03
C THR A 185 3.59 1.60 8.57
N PRO A 186 4.76 1.23 8.04
CA PRO A 186 5.71 2.19 7.51
C PRO A 186 5.15 3.03 6.36
N VAL A 187 4.37 2.41 5.46
CA VAL A 187 3.74 3.11 4.35
C VAL A 187 2.75 4.16 4.85
N TRP A 188 1.88 3.79 5.78
CA TRP A 188 0.94 4.71 6.41
C TRP A 188 1.66 5.85 7.12
N LEU A 189 2.60 5.55 8.02
CA LEU A 189 3.32 6.56 8.80
C LEU A 189 4.11 7.53 7.92
N TYR A 190 4.80 7.03 6.89
CA TYR A 190 5.55 7.86 5.96
C TYR A 190 4.65 8.88 5.25
N HIS A 191 3.54 8.43 4.67
CA HIS A 191 2.63 9.31 3.94
C HIS A 191 1.85 10.23 4.87
N TRP A 192 1.51 9.76 6.07
CA TRP A 192 0.91 10.60 7.10
C TRP A 192 1.83 11.74 7.51
N HIS A 193 3.09 11.45 7.81
CA HIS A 193 4.07 12.49 8.15
C HIS A 193 4.32 13.47 7.01
N LEU A 194 4.35 12.98 5.77
CA LEU A 194 4.49 13.84 4.61
C LEU A 194 3.30 14.79 4.46
N GLY A 195 2.07 14.31 4.66
CA GLY A 195 0.87 15.12 4.65
C GLY A 195 0.85 16.19 5.76
N GLN A 196 1.32 15.83 6.96
CA GLN A 196 1.41 16.76 8.09
C GLN A 196 2.43 17.89 7.85
N ARG A 197 3.57 17.60 7.24
CA ARG A 197 4.57 18.61 6.87
C ARG A 197 4.00 19.62 5.88
N GLU A 198 3.35 19.15 4.83
CA GLU A 198 2.71 20.03 3.84
C GLU A 198 1.61 20.92 4.42
N HIS A 199 0.92 20.44 5.45
CA HIS A 199 -0.10 21.23 6.13
C HIS A 199 0.51 22.35 6.98
N ARG A 200 1.61 22.10 7.68
CA ARG A 200 2.33 23.10 8.48
C ARG A 200 2.95 24.20 7.60
N ASP A 201 3.60 23.81 6.50
CA ASP A 201 4.19 24.77 5.56
C ASP A 201 3.17 25.77 5.01
N LEU A 202 1.88 25.45 5.05
CA LEU A 202 0.78 26.35 4.62
C LEU A 202 0.33 27.31 5.72
N LEU A 203 0.47 26.90 6.97
CA LEU A 203 0.04 27.73 8.11
C LEU A 203 1.12 28.74 8.51
N GLY A 204 2.35 28.60 7.94
CA GLY A 204 3.49 29.47 8.25
C GLY A 204 4.07 29.27 9.65
N ASP A 205 3.84 28.08 10.25
CA ASP A 205 4.40 27.64 11.54
C ASP A 205 5.75 26.94 11.37
#